data_05e3f83d71ba1c72b24625654282810f
#
_entry.id   05e3f83d71ba1c72b24625654282810f
#
_cell.length_a   1.000
_cell.length_b   1.000
_cell.length_c   1.000
_cell.angle_alpha   90.00
_cell.angle_beta   90.00
_cell.angle_gamma   90.00
#
_symmetry.space_group_name_H-M   'P 1'
#
loop_
_entity.id
_entity.type
_entity.pdbx_description
1 polymer ?
#
loop_
_entity_poly.entity_id
_entity_poly.type
_entity_poly.pdbx_seq_one_letter_code
_entity_poly.pdbx_strand_id
1 'polypeptide(L)'
;EKIVNLPKSIGVWTRPDSARIIDSSNIFQYMNGAGELYLSYNFDHLEVYEYTTTNQPDSILVEVYVMNTSNDAFGLFSIDWGGEPIEIHSSPSMRSNPTVAPPARALYGGGLLRLWADTIYARVMVYPDTPESKGAVLSLGRKIAAGRKMPAEPELLKFLPKTIGSNWKLRKDRIGYFRSHLVLNSLYYLSHQNILNLDHSTEAVTAPYENISNAGSAKSVQLLFIEYASAKKAKKGLDQFHSAYLHEHQHGRDPSVIENHMNFFNIEDGWLGYWLNDTYLSVVFECPNRASAQTIINHISRNAVCKEKDYGK
;
A
#
# COMPACT_ATOMS: atom_id res chain seq x y z
N GLU A 1 -20.27 11.77 -12.89
CA GLU A 1 -20.24 10.91 -14.10
C GLU A 1 -19.69 9.54 -13.71
N LYS A 2 -20.35 8.43 -14.17
CA LYS A 2 -19.88 7.08 -13.82
C LYS A 2 -18.51 6.81 -14.44
N ILE A 3 -17.59 6.29 -13.63
CA ILE A 3 -16.23 5.95 -14.06
C ILE A 3 -16.18 4.61 -14.80
N VAL A 4 -17.04 3.64 -14.43
CA VAL A 4 -17.11 2.34 -15.07
C VAL A 4 -18.46 2.07 -15.72
N ASN A 5 -18.41 1.52 -16.93
CA ASN A 5 -19.60 1.06 -17.64
C ASN A 5 -19.71 -0.47 -17.55
N LEU A 6 -20.38 -0.94 -16.52
CA LEU A 6 -20.60 -2.36 -16.30
C LEU A 6 -21.87 -2.86 -17.02
N PRO A 7 -21.91 -4.11 -17.52
CA PRO A 7 -23.08 -4.68 -18.16
C PRO A 7 -24.24 -4.78 -17.15
N LYS A 8 -25.50 -4.73 -17.66
CA LYS A 8 -26.69 -4.95 -16.82
C LYS A 8 -26.81 -6.39 -16.32
N SER A 9 -26.24 -7.34 -17.06
CA SER A 9 -26.24 -8.75 -16.71
C SER A 9 -24.92 -9.41 -17.01
N ILE A 10 -24.55 -10.39 -16.19
CA ILE A 10 -23.38 -11.24 -16.34
C ILE A 10 -23.77 -12.67 -15.94
N GLY A 11 -23.81 -13.59 -16.92
CA GLY A 11 -24.39 -14.91 -16.70
C GLY A 11 -25.83 -14.81 -16.18
N VAL A 12 -26.10 -15.41 -15.04
CA VAL A 12 -27.42 -15.42 -14.38
C VAL A 12 -27.67 -14.20 -13.48
N TRP A 13 -26.65 -13.38 -13.23
CA TRP A 13 -26.74 -12.23 -12.34
C TRP A 13 -27.13 -10.96 -13.09
N THR A 14 -28.03 -10.18 -12.50
CA THR A 14 -28.51 -8.90 -13.03
C THR A 14 -28.40 -7.80 -11.96
N ARG A 15 -28.22 -6.56 -12.39
CA ARG A 15 -28.13 -5.40 -11.50
C ARG A 15 -29.16 -4.32 -11.86
N PRO A 16 -29.52 -3.43 -10.90
CA PRO A 16 -30.24 -2.20 -11.17
C PRO A 16 -29.51 -1.28 -12.18
N ASP A 17 -30.26 -0.36 -12.78
CA ASP A 17 -29.70 0.55 -13.80
C ASP A 17 -28.68 1.54 -13.24
N SER A 18 -28.81 1.92 -11.97
CA SER A 18 -27.94 2.91 -11.31
C SER A 18 -26.97 2.26 -10.32
N ALA A 19 -25.73 2.77 -10.29
CA ALA A 19 -24.83 2.53 -9.19
C ALA A 19 -25.28 3.32 -7.96
N ARG A 20 -24.98 2.82 -6.77
CA ARG A 20 -25.01 3.62 -5.56
C ARG A 20 -23.69 4.38 -5.46
N ILE A 21 -23.77 5.71 -5.37
CA ILE A 21 -22.58 6.57 -5.23
C ILE A 21 -22.40 6.92 -3.76
N ILE A 22 -21.20 6.69 -3.27
CA ILE A 22 -20.78 6.95 -1.90
C ILE A 22 -19.63 7.97 -1.96
N ASP A 23 -19.76 9.10 -1.30
CA ASP A 23 -18.76 10.13 -1.18
C ASP A 23 -18.34 10.35 0.28
N SER A 24 -17.50 11.35 0.53
CA SER A 24 -17.01 11.67 1.87
C SER A 24 -18.12 12.03 2.86
N SER A 25 -19.29 12.48 2.39
CA SER A 25 -20.41 12.89 3.24
C SER A 25 -21.22 11.70 3.77
N ASN A 26 -21.21 10.57 3.06
CA ASN A 26 -22.05 9.40 3.38
C ASN A 26 -21.28 8.08 3.52
N ILE A 27 -19.94 8.09 3.40
CA ILE A 27 -19.11 6.87 3.51
C ILE A 27 -19.28 6.16 4.85
N PHE A 28 -19.44 6.90 5.95
CA PHE A 28 -19.66 6.32 7.29
C PHE A 28 -21.02 5.62 7.41
N GLN A 29 -22.02 6.02 6.63
CA GLN A 29 -23.31 5.31 6.57
C GLN A 29 -23.19 3.98 5.82
N TYR A 30 -22.25 3.89 4.88
CA TYR A 30 -22.01 2.68 4.10
C TYR A 30 -21.14 1.66 4.83
N MET A 31 -20.03 2.08 5.44
CA MET A 31 -19.03 1.18 6.01
C MET A 31 -18.61 1.49 7.46
N ASN A 32 -19.39 2.29 8.19
CA ASN A 32 -19.12 2.70 9.57
C ASN A 32 -17.72 3.31 9.72
N GLY A 33 -17.02 3.05 10.83
CA GLY A 33 -15.69 3.58 11.12
C GLY A 33 -14.61 3.19 10.10
N ALA A 34 -14.81 2.14 9.30
CA ALA A 34 -13.87 1.75 8.25
C ALA A 34 -13.71 2.82 7.16
N GLY A 35 -14.66 3.74 7.01
CA GLY A 35 -14.60 4.87 6.09
C GLY A 35 -13.38 5.76 6.29
N GLU A 36 -12.88 5.89 7.52
CA GLU A 36 -11.69 6.69 7.83
C GLU A 36 -10.43 6.23 7.07
N LEU A 37 -10.30 4.92 6.87
CA LEU A 37 -9.16 4.37 6.13
C LEU A 37 -9.13 4.90 4.69
N TYR A 38 -10.29 4.93 4.02
CA TYR A 38 -10.40 5.41 2.64
C TYR A 38 -10.22 6.92 2.55
N LEU A 39 -10.80 7.66 3.50
CA LEU A 39 -10.62 9.11 3.61
C LEU A 39 -9.18 9.52 3.98
N SER A 40 -8.39 8.60 4.49
CA SER A 40 -6.96 8.83 4.76
C SER A 40 -6.11 8.96 3.48
N TYR A 41 -6.66 8.55 2.34
CA TYR A 41 -6.14 8.82 1.00
C TYR A 41 -6.92 9.97 0.34
N ASN A 42 -6.50 10.43 -0.82
CA ASN A 42 -7.23 11.44 -1.58
C ASN A 42 -8.44 10.79 -2.30
N PHE A 43 -9.42 10.38 -1.50
CA PHE A 43 -10.64 9.73 -1.95
C PHE A 43 -11.57 10.72 -2.66
N ASP A 44 -12.11 10.34 -3.81
CA ASP A 44 -13.13 11.09 -4.52
C ASP A 44 -14.51 10.49 -4.23
N HIS A 45 -14.80 9.29 -4.74
CA HIS A 45 -16.03 8.59 -4.47
C HIS A 45 -15.89 7.07 -4.65
N LEU A 46 -16.91 6.34 -4.22
CA LEU A 46 -17.06 4.90 -4.41
C LEU A 46 -18.33 4.62 -5.23
N GLU A 47 -18.20 3.89 -6.32
CA GLU A 47 -19.31 3.33 -7.07
C GLU A 47 -19.60 1.91 -6.61
N VAL A 48 -20.83 1.64 -6.16
CA VAL A 48 -21.25 0.32 -5.69
C VAL A 48 -22.29 -0.25 -6.65
N TYR A 49 -22.07 -1.48 -7.11
CA TYR A 49 -22.98 -2.23 -7.94
C TYR A 49 -23.25 -3.59 -7.29
N GLU A 50 -24.51 -3.95 -7.18
CA GLU A 50 -24.94 -5.24 -6.67
C GLU A 50 -25.63 -6.02 -7.77
N TYR A 51 -25.11 -7.20 -8.09
CA TYR A 51 -25.70 -8.14 -9.02
C TYR A 51 -26.37 -9.25 -8.25
N THR A 52 -27.64 -9.48 -8.51
CA THR A 52 -28.45 -10.52 -7.86
C THR A 52 -28.97 -11.51 -8.88
N THR A 53 -29.38 -12.68 -8.42
CA THR A 53 -30.08 -13.70 -9.23
C THR A 53 -31.40 -14.08 -8.57
N THR A 54 -32.40 -14.44 -9.35
CA THR A 54 -33.70 -14.87 -8.85
C THR A 54 -33.71 -16.30 -8.30
N ASN A 55 -32.73 -17.10 -8.66
CA ASN A 55 -32.73 -18.54 -8.41
C ASN A 55 -31.86 -18.97 -7.22
N GLN A 56 -31.01 -18.08 -6.70
CA GLN A 56 -30.05 -18.34 -5.62
C GLN A 56 -29.88 -17.08 -4.76
N PRO A 57 -29.59 -17.21 -3.46
CA PRO A 57 -29.35 -16.05 -2.60
C PRO A 57 -28.00 -15.35 -2.89
N ASP A 58 -27.27 -15.80 -3.89
CA ASP A 58 -25.93 -15.33 -4.20
C ASP A 58 -25.96 -13.95 -4.86
N SER A 59 -25.12 -13.05 -4.38
CA SER A 59 -24.93 -11.74 -5.00
C SER A 59 -23.46 -11.52 -5.32
N ILE A 60 -23.20 -10.73 -6.36
CA ILE A 60 -21.87 -10.21 -6.66
C ILE A 60 -21.86 -8.72 -6.31
N LEU A 61 -21.04 -8.36 -5.35
CA LEU A 61 -20.83 -6.97 -4.97
C LEU A 61 -19.59 -6.43 -5.68
N VAL A 62 -19.78 -5.30 -6.39
CA VAL A 62 -18.70 -4.58 -7.06
C VAL A 62 -18.53 -3.22 -6.40
N GLU A 63 -17.35 -2.96 -5.88
CA GLU A 63 -16.93 -1.69 -5.30
C GLU A 63 -15.81 -1.09 -6.13
N VAL A 64 -16.00 0.10 -6.68
CA VAL A 64 -14.98 0.82 -7.45
C VAL A 64 -14.65 2.12 -6.73
N TYR A 65 -13.54 2.12 -6.02
CA TYR A 65 -13.01 3.28 -5.32
C TYR A 65 -12.27 4.16 -6.31
N VAL A 66 -12.75 5.37 -6.50
CA VAL A 66 -12.17 6.39 -7.36
C VAL A 66 -11.32 7.32 -6.50
N MET A 67 -10.05 7.43 -6.84
CA MET A 67 -9.09 8.23 -6.11
C MET A 67 -8.62 9.41 -6.97
N ASN A 68 -8.18 10.49 -6.34
CA ASN A 68 -7.65 11.64 -7.07
C ASN A 68 -6.26 11.38 -7.66
N THR A 69 -5.53 10.39 -7.14
CA THR A 69 -4.23 10.00 -7.70
C THR A 69 -4.10 8.48 -7.84
N SER A 70 -3.25 8.06 -8.77
CA SER A 70 -2.90 6.66 -8.95
C SER A 70 -2.15 6.09 -7.75
N ASN A 71 -1.34 6.89 -7.06
CA ASN A 71 -0.63 6.48 -5.85
C ASN A 71 -1.61 6.15 -4.72
N ASP A 72 -2.70 6.91 -4.58
CA ASP A 72 -3.73 6.63 -3.57
C ASP A 72 -4.52 5.35 -3.88
N ALA A 73 -4.83 5.11 -5.17
CA ALA A 73 -5.42 3.85 -5.60
C ALA A 73 -4.49 2.66 -5.38
N PHE A 74 -3.18 2.82 -5.65
CA PHE A 74 -2.16 1.84 -5.30
C PHE A 74 -2.10 1.62 -3.79
N GLY A 75 -2.23 2.66 -2.99
CA GLY A 75 -2.27 2.57 -1.53
C GLY A 75 -3.33 1.59 -1.07
N LEU A 76 -4.58 1.76 -1.49
CA LEU A 76 -5.67 0.84 -1.16
C LEU A 76 -5.40 -0.59 -1.64
N PHE A 77 -4.89 -0.76 -2.84
CA PHE A 77 -4.50 -2.07 -3.36
C PHE A 77 -3.37 -2.71 -2.54
N SER A 78 -2.42 -1.92 -2.08
CA SER A 78 -1.22 -2.38 -1.37
C SER A 78 -1.46 -2.80 0.08
N ILE A 79 -2.58 -2.38 0.69
CA ILE A 79 -2.92 -2.75 2.08
C ILE A 79 -3.90 -3.92 2.16
N ASP A 80 -4.51 -4.30 1.07
CA ASP A 80 -5.44 -5.44 0.99
C ASP A 80 -4.72 -6.68 0.42
N TRP A 81 -3.92 -7.33 1.28
CA TRP A 81 -3.02 -8.43 0.91
C TRP A 81 -3.71 -9.77 0.80
N GLY A 82 -4.57 -10.00 -0.11
CA GLY A 82 -5.21 -11.29 -0.19
C GLY A 82 -5.24 -11.85 -1.62
N GLY A 83 -5.12 -13.16 -1.75
CA GLY A 83 -5.19 -13.85 -3.02
C GLY A 83 -3.86 -13.94 -3.76
N GLU A 84 -3.93 -14.63 -4.90
CA GLU A 84 -2.78 -14.85 -5.78
C GLU A 84 -2.81 -13.87 -6.95
N PRO A 85 -1.65 -13.44 -7.46
CA PRO A 85 -1.57 -12.61 -8.66
C PRO A 85 -2.25 -13.29 -9.84
N ILE A 86 -3.09 -12.53 -10.55
CA ILE A 86 -3.72 -12.98 -11.79
C ILE A 86 -3.58 -11.93 -12.89
N GLU A 87 -3.60 -12.36 -14.14
CA GLU A 87 -3.58 -11.47 -15.28
C GLU A 87 -5.02 -11.15 -15.74
N ILE A 88 -5.32 -9.86 -15.82
CA ILE A 88 -6.55 -9.34 -16.39
C ILE A 88 -6.24 -8.76 -17.74
N HIS A 89 -6.70 -9.41 -18.81
CA HIS A 89 -6.59 -8.93 -20.18
C HIS A 89 -7.96 -8.49 -20.71
N SER A 90 -8.00 -7.43 -21.50
CA SER A 90 -9.23 -6.89 -22.09
C SER A 90 -9.90 -7.86 -23.07
N SER A 91 -9.12 -8.82 -23.64
CA SER A 91 -9.61 -9.86 -24.54
C SER A 91 -8.83 -11.16 -24.34
N PRO A 92 -9.47 -12.34 -24.50
CA PRO A 92 -8.76 -13.62 -24.48
C PRO A 92 -7.65 -13.74 -25.51
N SER A 93 -7.79 -13.09 -26.67
CA SER A 93 -6.78 -13.07 -27.74
C SER A 93 -5.50 -12.30 -27.36
N MET A 94 -5.55 -11.41 -26.38
CA MET A 94 -4.38 -10.66 -25.90
C MET A 94 -3.51 -11.45 -24.92
N ARG A 95 -4.00 -12.57 -24.37
CA ARG A 95 -3.20 -13.45 -23.49
C ARG A 95 -1.98 -14.06 -24.17
N SER A 96 -2.02 -14.21 -25.48
CA SER A 96 -0.95 -14.83 -26.27
C SER A 96 0.11 -13.85 -26.76
N ASN A 97 -0.03 -12.55 -26.48
CA ASN A 97 0.94 -11.54 -26.89
C ASN A 97 1.74 -11.01 -25.68
N PRO A 98 2.96 -11.53 -25.41
CA PRO A 98 3.75 -11.13 -24.24
C PRO A 98 4.26 -9.68 -24.27
N THR A 99 4.05 -8.97 -25.38
CA THR A 99 4.49 -7.57 -25.52
C THR A 99 3.46 -6.55 -25.02
N VAL A 100 2.23 -6.98 -24.73
CA VAL A 100 1.16 -6.09 -24.25
C VAL A 100 1.07 -6.23 -22.71
N ALA A 101 1.49 -5.18 -22.01
CA ALA A 101 1.32 -5.12 -20.55
C ALA A 101 -0.18 -5.24 -20.18
N PRO A 102 -0.51 -5.95 -19.09
CA PRO A 102 -1.88 -6.01 -18.61
C PRO A 102 -2.38 -4.60 -18.24
N PRO A 103 -3.67 -4.29 -18.46
CA PRO A 103 -4.22 -2.96 -18.16
C PRO A 103 -4.38 -2.69 -16.66
N ALA A 104 -4.19 -3.72 -15.83
CA ALA A 104 -4.38 -3.65 -14.38
C ALA A 104 -3.50 -4.67 -13.65
N ARG A 105 -3.11 -4.36 -12.42
CA ARG A 105 -2.59 -5.33 -11.45
C ARG A 105 -3.77 -5.92 -10.69
N ALA A 106 -3.78 -7.24 -10.53
CA ALA A 106 -4.90 -7.92 -9.91
C ALA A 106 -4.47 -9.11 -9.03
N LEU A 107 -5.25 -9.33 -7.96
CA LEU A 107 -5.16 -10.47 -7.06
C LEU A 107 -6.53 -11.14 -6.97
N TYR A 108 -6.57 -12.47 -6.90
CA TYR A 108 -7.79 -13.23 -6.71
C TYR A 108 -7.62 -14.31 -5.63
N GLY A 109 -8.62 -14.44 -4.76
CA GLY A 109 -8.67 -15.49 -3.76
C GLY A 109 -9.99 -15.48 -2.99
N GLY A 110 -10.56 -16.67 -2.73
CA GLY A 110 -11.76 -16.82 -1.91
C GLY A 110 -12.97 -16.04 -2.40
N GLY A 111 -13.18 -15.97 -3.72
CA GLY A 111 -14.32 -15.25 -4.31
C GLY A 111 -14.12 -13.73 -4.39
N LEU A 112 -12.94 -13.21 -4.06
CA LEU A 112 -12.63 -11.79 -4.09
C LEU A 112 -11.53 -11.47 -5.10
N LEU A 113 -11.87 -10.67 -6.09
CA LEU A 113 -10.95 -10.01 -7.02
C LEU A 113 -10.63 -8.62 -6.50
N ARG A 114 -9.34 -8.29 -6.43
CA ARG A 114 -8.79 -6.97 -6.17
C ARG A 114 -8.08 -6.47 -7.41
N LEU A 115 -8.27 -5.22 -7.78
CA LEU A 115 -7.75 -4.68 -9.03
C LEU A 115 -7.30 -3.23 -8.84
N TRP A 116 -6.13 -2.88 -9.37
CA TRP A 116 -5.62 -1.52 -9.47
C TRP A 116 -5.34 -1.17 -10.93
N ALA A 117 -5.93 -0.07 -11.41
CA ALA A 117 -5.72 0.50 -12.73
C ALA A 117 -6.00 2.00 -12.73
N ASP A 118 -5.21 2.80 -13.45
CA ASP A 118 -5.31 4.27 -13.43
C ASP A 118 -5.40 4.82 -12.00
N THR A 119 -6.47 5.57 -11.70
CA THR A 119 -6.77 6.14 -10.38
C THR A 119 -7.82 5.33 -9.62
N ILE A 120 -8.07 4.09 -10.01
CA ILE A 120 -9.06 3.27 -9.32
C ILE A 120 -8.45 2.07 -8.60
N TYR A 121 -9.03 1.76 -7.46
CA TYR A 121 -8.96 0.47 -6.80
C TYR A 121 -10.35 -0.17 -6.83
N ALA A 122 -10.45 -1.43 -7.26
CA ALA A 122 -11.74 -2.11 -7.34
C ALA A 122 -11.72 -3.45 -6.62
N ARG A 123 -12.86 -3.80 -6.03
CA ARG A 123 -13.15 -5.09 -5.40
C ARG A 123 -14.38 -5.69 -6.06
N VAL A 124 -14.29 -6.95 -6.45
CA VAL A 124 -15.44 -7.72 -6.94
C VAL A 124 -15.55 -8.96 -6.09
N MET A 125 -16.61 -9.07 -5.33
CA MET A 125 -16.82 -10.09 -4.30
C MET A 125 -18.03 -10.96 -4.60
N VAL A 126 -17.88 -12.26 -4.40
CA VAL A 126 -18.97 -13.23 -4.49
C VAL A 126 -18.82 -14.31 -3.42
N TYR A 127 -19.93 -14.81 -2.94
CA TYR A 127 -19.97 -16.00 -2.09
C TYR A 127 -21.21 -16.83 -2.44
N PRO A 128 -21.05 -18.15 -2.66
CA PRO A 128 -19.81 -18.95 -2.61
C PRO A 128 -18.92 -18.75 -3.86
N ASP A 129 -17.62 -19.08 -3.72
CA ASP A 129 -16.62 -19.09 -4.81
C ASP A 129 -16.74 -20.41 -5.62
N THR A 130 -17.60 -20.40 -6.63
CA THR A 130 -17.77 -21.51 -7.58
C THR A 130 -17.09 -21.21 -8.90
N PRO A 131 -16.85 -22.19 -9.79
CA PRO A 131 -16.29 -21.93 -11.12
C PRO A 131 -17.13 -20.92 -11.93
N GLU A 132 -18.46 -20.96 -11.80
CA GLU A 132 -19.37 -20.06 -12.48
C GLU A 132 -19.28 -18.63 -11.93
N SER A 133 -19.36 -18.47 -10.61
CA SER A 133 -19.25 -17.16 -9.95
C SER A 133 -17.87 -16.55 -10.14
N LYS A 134 -16.79 -17.35 -10.09
CA LYS A 134 -15.44 -16.92 -10.44
C LYS A 134 -15.36 -16.39 -11.88
N GLY A 135 -15.99 -17.09 -12.82
CA GLY A 135 -16.07 -16.66 -14.22
C GLY A 135 -16.72 -15.28 -14.37
N ALA A 136 -17.82 -15.04 -13.65
CA ALA A 136 -18.52 -13.75 -13.62
C ALA A 136 -17.66 -12.64 -12.99
N VAL A 137 -17.04 -12.89 -11.83
CA VAL A 137 -16.14 -11.96 -11.15
C VAL A 137 -14.97 -11.55 -12.05
N LEU A 138 -14.30 -12.50 -12.70
CA LEU A 138 -13.19 -12.20 -13.60
C LEU A 138 -13.65 -11.45 -14.86
N SER A 139 -14.87 -11.71 -15.34
CA SER A 139 -15.46 -10.98 -16.47
C SER A 139 -15.77 -9.54 -16.09
N LEU A 140 -16.32 -9.28 -14.90
CA LEU A 140 -16.51 -7.93 -14.38
C LEU A 140 -15.17 -7.20 -14.20
N GLY A 141 -14.16 -7.85 -13.66
CA GLY A 141 -12.79 -7.30 -13.55
C GLY A 141 -12.24 -6.86 -14.89
N ARG A 142 -12.42 -7.68 -15.96
CA ARG A 142 -12.03 -7.30 -17.32
C ARG A 142 -12.78 -6.06 -17.83
N LYS A 143 -14.06 -5.93 -17.52
CA LYS A 143 -14.86 -4.73 -17.88
C LYS A 143 -14.38 -3.49 -17.12
N ILE A 144 -14.04 -3.62 -15.85
CA ILE A 144 -13.47 -2.52 -15.05
C ILE A 144 -12.13 -2.07 -15.63
N ALA A 145 -11.26 -3.01 -16.00
CA ALA A 145 -9.95 -2.73 -16.57
C ALA A 145 -9.96 -2.27 -18.04
N ALA A 146 -11.07 -2.46 -18.75
CA ALA A 146 -11.15 -2.17 -20.18
C ALA A 146 -10.90 -0.68 -20.48
N GLY A 147 -10.00 -0.40 -21.41
CA GLY A 147 -9.62 0.96 -21.81
C GLY A 147 -8.70 1.68 -20.82
N ARG A 148 -8.31 1.02 -19.72
CA ARG A 148 -7.41 1.59 -18.72
C ARG A 148 -5.96 1.17 -18.95
N LYS A 149 -5.06 1.84 -18.24
CA LYS A 149 -3.63 1.52 -18.25
C LYS A 149 -3.19 1.15 -16.83
N MET A 150 -2.25 0.22 -16.73
CA MET A 150 -1.55 -0.01 -15.48
C MET A 150 -0.58 1.14 -15.26
N PRO A 151 -0.73 1.91 -14.17
CA PRO A 151 0.16 3.03 -13.89
C PRO A 151 1.54 2.55 -13.45
N ALA A 152 2.51 3.45 -13.46
CA ALA A 152 3.77 3.22 -12.74
C ALA A 152 3.51 3.09 -11.24
N GLU A 153 4.27 2.24 -10.58
CA GLU A 153 4.27 2.19 -9.10
C GLU A 153 4.74 3.53 -8.53
N PRO A 154 4.29 3.90 -7.30
CA PRO A 154 4.76 5.11 -6.63
C PRO A 154 6.28 5.21 -6.61
N GLU A 155 6.82 6.40 -6.88
CA GLU A 155 8.26 6.65 -6.95
C GLU A 155 8.99 6.23 -5.67
N LEU A 156 8.32 6.37 -4.52
CA LEU A 156 8.85 6.02 -3.22
C LEU A 156 9.28 4.54 -3.12
N LEU A 157 8.62 3.63 -3.87
CA LEU A 157 8.99 2.22 -3.90
C LEU A 157 10.34 1.96 -4.57
N LYS A 158 10.81 2.87 -5.41
CA LYS A 158 12.11 2.75 -6.07
C LYS A 158 13.29 2.86 -5.09
N PHE A 159 13.07 3.45 -3.92
CA PHE A 159 14.08 3.54 -2.87
C PHE A 159 14.27 2.22 -2.10
N LEU A 160 13.35 1.26 -2.25
CA LEU A 160 13.40 -0.03 -1.57
C LEU A 160 14.24 -1.03 -2.36
N PRO A 161 15.47 -1.40 -1.93
CA PRO A 161 16.25 -2.42 -2.60
C PRO A 161 15.58 -3.80 -2.46
N LYS A 162 15.64 -4.62 -3.50
CA LYS A 162 15.11 -6.00 -3.48
C LYS A 162 15.82 -6.88 -2.44
N THR A 163 17.12 -6.59 -2.22
CA THR A 163 17.97 -7.28 -1.24
C THR A 163 18.86 -6.26 -0.57
N ILE A 164 19.16 -6.47 0.71
CA ILE A 164 20.11 -5.65 1.48
C ILE A 164 21.20 -6.58 2.03
N GLY A 165 22.42 -6.37 1.57
CA GLY A 165 23.52 -7.30 1.82
C GLY A 165 23.19 -8.70 1.27
N SER A 166 23.74 -9.73 1.92
CA SER A 166 23.49 -11.14 1.59
C SER A 166 22.27 -11.73 2.30
N ASN A 167 21.73 -11.03 3.31
CA ASN A 167 20.87 -11.66 4.32
C ASN A 167 19.42 -11.17 4.33
N TRP A 168 19.11 -10.01 3.77
CA TRP A 168 17.80 -9.41 3.85
C TRP A 168 17.13 -9.34 2.49
N LYS A 169 15.92 -9.89 2.38
CA LYS A 169 15.10 -9.90 1.16
C LYS A 169 13.79 -9.20 1.40
N LEU A 170 13.45 -8.26 0.52
CA LEU A 170 12.18 -7.52 0.56
C LEU A 170 10.98 -8.45 0.29
N ARG A 171 9.99 -8.40 1.16
CA ARG A 171 8.67 -9.01 0.96
C ARG A 171 7.79 -8.06 0.17
N LYS A 172 7.91 -8.11 -1.15
CA LYS A 172 7.17 -7.22 -2.06
C LYS A 172 5.65 -7.35 -1.94
N ASP A 173 5.17 -8.51 -1.58
CA ASP A 173 3.76 -8.85 -1.34
C ASP A 173 3.21 -8.24 -0.06
N ARG A 174 4.05 -7.62 0.77
CA ARG A 174 3.70 -7.01 2.06
C ARG A 174 4.08 -5.54 2.16
N ILE A 175 4.43 -4.91 1.04
CA ILE A 175 4.62 -3.46 1.01
C ILE A 175 3.26 -2.80 1.17
N GLY A 176 3.16 -1.82 2.09
CA GLY A 176 2.00 -0.97 2.22
C GLY A 176 2.38 0.49 1.93
N TYR A 177 1.65 1.15 1.05
CA TYR A 177 1.77 2.59 0.79
C TYR A 177 0.66 3.34 1.52
N PHE A 178 0.99 4.45 2.19
CA PHE A 178 0.01 5.18 3.01
C PHE A 178 0.41 6.66 3.21
N ARG A 179 -0.53 7.44 3.76
CA ARG A 179 -0.37 8.87 4.10
C ARG A 179 -0.68 9.18 5.57
N SER A 180 -1.32 8.26 6.29
CA SER A 180 -1.81 8.51 7.65
C SER A 180 -1.32 7.48 8.65
N HIS A 181 -1.28 7.88 9.92
CA HIS A 181 -0.95 6.98 11.02
C HIS A 181 -2.02 5.89 11.25
N LEU A 182 -3.28 6.13 10.86
CA LEU A 182 -4.34 5.13 10.95
C LEU A 182 -4.06 3.95 10.03
N VAL A 183 -3.67 4.23 8.78
CA VAL A 183 -3.28 3.20 7.83
C VAL A 183 -1.98 2.52 8.27
N LEU A 184 -0.97 3.29 8.72
CA LEU A 184 0.25 2.69 9.29
C LEU A 184 -0.08 1.68 10.37
N ASN A 185 -0.94 2.04 11.33
CA ASN A 185 -1.29 1.17 12.45
C ASN A 185 -2.08 -0.10 12.04
N SER A 186 -2.72 -0.12 10.87
CA SER A 186 -3.33 -1.33 10.31
C SER A 186 -2.29 -2.29 9.70
N LEU A 187 -1.11 -1.80 9.35
CA LEU A 187 -0.01 -2.56 8.75
C LEU A 187 1.07 -2.92 9.78
N TYR A 188 1.44 -1.95 10.59
CA TYR A 188 2.41 -2.03 11.66
C TYR A 188 2.03 -1.04 12.77
N TYR A 189 1.59 -1.56 13.90
CA TYR A 189 1.17 -0.70 15.01
C TYR A 189 2.36 0.01 15.64
N LEU A 190 2.32 1.33 15.63
CA LEU A 190 3.38 2.16 16.18
C LEU A 190 2.90 2.95 17.42
N SER A 191 1.74 3.62 17.34
CA SER A 191 1.16 4.41 18.41
C SER A 191 -0.28 4.79 18.09
N HIS A 192 -1.14 4.93 19.11
CA HIS A 192 -2.48 5.47 18.95
C HIS A 192 -2.48 6.96 18.53
N GLN A 193 -1.35 7.66 18.70
CA GLN A 193 -1.18 9.04 18.28
C GLN A 193 -0.37 9.15 16.98
N ASN A 194 -0.56 10.25 16.27
CA ASN A 194 0.21 10.55 15.05
C ASN A 194 1.61 11.08 15.39
N ILE A 195 2.46 10.21 15.94
CA ILE A 195 3.80 10.57 16.40
C ILE A 195 4.79 10.87 15.28
N LEU A 196 4.45 10.53 14.03
CA LEU A 196 5.26 10.81 12.84
C LEU A 196 4.78 12.05 12.09
N ASN A 197 3.75 12.76 12.59
CA ASN A 197 3.19 13.95 11.95
C ASN A 197 2.80 13.72 10.47
N LEU A 198 2.22 12.55 10.18
CA LEU A 198 1.75 12.19 8.84
C LEU A 198 0.49 12.98 8.48
N ASP A 199 0.38 13.43 7.24
CA ASP A 199 -0.80 14.10 6.70
C ASP A 199 -0.98 13.77 5.20
N HIS A 200 -2.03 14.31 4.56
CA HIS A 200 -2.31 14.05 3.15
C HIS A 200 -1.19 14.48 2.19
N SER A 201 -0.29 15.36 2.61
CA SER A 201 0.88 15.78 1.83
C SER A 201 2.09 14.87 1.99
N THR A 202 1.99 13.86 2.86
CA THR A 202 3.05 12.89 3.15
C THR A 202 2.86 11.65 2.29
N GLU A 203 3.94 11.09 1.76
CA GLU A 203 3.95 9.77 1.16
C GLU A 203 4.81 8.84 2.02
N ALA A 204 4.31 7.64 2.32
CA ALA A 204 5.02 6.70 3.15
C ALA A 204 4.83 5.27 2.68
N VAL A 205 5.85 4.44 2.91
CA VAL A 205 5.77 3.00 2.69
C VAL A 205 6.28 2.26 3.91
N THR A 206 5.62 1.16 4.24
CA THR A 206 6.13 0.16 5.16
C THR A 206 6.49 -1.10 4.38
N ALA A 207 7.65 -1.69 4.68
CA ALA A 207 8.19 -2.81 3.92
C ALA A 207 8.94 -3.78 4.83
N PRO A 208 8.46 -5.01 5.00
CA PRO A 208 9.20 -6.01 5.76
C PRO A 208 10.33 -6.61 4.92
N TYR A 209 11.47 -6.82 5.57
CA TYR A 209 12.59 -7.59 5.04
C TYR A 209 12.80 -8.86 5.87
N GLU A 210 12.84 -9.99 5.20
CA GLU A 210 13.07 -11.28 5.81
C GLU A 210 14.55 -11.65 5.77
N ASN A 211 15.03 -12.24 6.86
CA ASN A 211 16.37 -12.81 6.92
C ASN A 211 16.40 -14.18 6.24
N ILE A 212 17.14 -14.27 5.14
CA ILE A 212 17.26 -15.51 4.34
C ILE A 212 18.40 -16.44 4.79
N SER A 213 19.24 -16.02 5.75
CA SER A 213 20.38 -16.84 6.22
C SER A 213 19.98 -17.88 7.25
N ASN A 214 18.82 -17.79 7.89
CA ASN A 214 18.36 -18.70 8.95
C ASN A 214 17.11 -19.46 8.53
N ALA A 215 17.27 -20.66 8.00
CA ALA A 215 16.19 -21.54 7.55
C ALA A 215 15.22 -22.04 8.66
N GLY A 216 15.41 -21.65 9.92
CA GLY A 216 14.61 -22.17 11.05
C GLY A 216 13.80 -21.14 11.85
N SER A 217 14.03 -19.84 11.66
CA SER A 217 13.29 -18.76 12.31
C SER A 217 13.43 -17.52 11.43
N ALA A 218 12.49 -17.31 10.53
CA ALA A 218 12.46 -16.12 9.66
C ALA A 218 12.22 -14.88 10.52
N LYS A 219 13.31 -14.30 11.03
CA LYS A 219 13.23 -12.97 11.65
C LYS A 219 13.01 -11.97 10.53
N SER A 220 11.96 -11.21 10.62
CA SER A 220 11.70 -10.05 9.77
C SER A 220 12.06 -8.78 10.51
N VAL A 221 12.45 -7.78 9.78
CA VAL A 221 12.58 -6.39 10.25
C VAL A 221 11.58 -5.53 9.51
N GLN A 222 11.08 -4.50 10.15
CA GLN A 222 10.10 -3.59 9.55
C GLN A 222 10.80 -2.28 9.16
N LEU A 223 10.86 -1.99 7.87
CA LEU A 223 11.31 -0.72 7.34
C LEU A 223 10.11 0.21 7.15
N LEU A 224 10.27 1.45 7.59
CA LEU A 224 9.39 2.57 7.30
C LEU A 224 10.21 3.61 6.53
N PHE A 225 9.70 4.06 5.37
CA PHE A 225 10.32 5.10 4.56
C PHE A 225 9.29 6.17 4.21
N ILE A 226 9.56 7.42 4.56
CA ILE A 226 8.61 8.53 4.52
C ILE A 226 9.21 9.68 3.72
N GLU A 227 8.43 10.25 2.83
CA GLU A 227 8.70 11.50 2.15
C GLU A 227 7.72 12.57 2.63
N TYR A 228 8.24 13.62 3.23
CA TYR A 228 7.47 14.78 3.68
C TYR A 228 7.49 15.88 2.63
N ALA A 229 6.48 16.75 2.65
CA ALA A 229 6.40 17.89 1.74
C ALA A 229 7.52 18.96 1.95
N SER A 230 8.28 18.87 3.04
CA SER A 230 9.42 19.74 3.31
C SER A 230 10.34 19.19 4.40
N ALA A 231 11.62 19.59 4.39
CA ALA A 231 12.59 19.27 5.43
C ALA A 231 12.11 19.71 6.84
N LYS A 232 11.39 20.81 6.95
CA LYS A 232 10.81 21.27 8.22
C LYS A 232 9.77 20.28 8.75
N LYS A 233 8.90 19.73 7.87
CA LYS A 233 7.92 18.69 8.25
C LYS A 233 8.61 17.40 8.62
N ALA A 234 9.63 16.98 7.88
CA ALA A 234 10.41 15.78 8.17
C ALA A 234 11.09 15.87 9.54
N LYS A 235 11.75 17.00 9.82
CA LYS A 235 12.35 17.25 11.14
C LYS A 235 11.32 17.24 12.26
N LYS A 236 10.16 17.87 12.06
CA LYS A 236 9.07 17.88 13.04
C LYS A 236 8.57 16.44 13.31
N GLY A 237 8.39 15.63 12.26
CA GLY A 237 8.01 14.22 12.39
C GLY A 237 9.02 13.42 13.21
N LEU A 238 10.34 13.58 12.92
CA LEU A 238 11.37 12.93 13.70
C LEU A 238 11.41 13.41 15.17
N ASP A 239 11.28 14.71 15.42
CA ASP A 239 11.31 15.26 16.78
C ASP A 239 10.12 14.73 17.63
N GLN A 240 8.92 14.63 17.03
CA GLN A 240 7.74 14.05 17.68
C GLN A 240 7.93 12.55 17.92
N PHE A 241 8.42 11.81 16.92
CA PHE A 241 8.72 10.38 17.04
C PHE A 241 9.73 10.14 18.17
N HIS A 242 10.81 10.91 18.20
CA HIS A 242 11.82 10.78 19.23
C HIS A 242 11.27 11.06 20.64
N SER A 243 10.45 12.11 20.79
CA SER A 243 9.88 12.48 22.08
C SER A 243 8.86 11.46 22.59
N ALA A 244 8.07 10.84 21.70
CA ALA A 244 7.00 9.93 22.07
C ALA A 244 7.45 8.46 22.14
N TYR A 245 8.30 8.02 21.19
CA TYR A 245 8.68 6.61 21.06
C TYR A 245 10.05 6.30 21.70
N LEU A 246 10.97 7.27 21.69
CA LEU A 246 12.32 7.14 22.22
C LEU A 246 12.55 8.02 23.46
N HIS A 247 11.51 8.29 24.23
CA HIS A 247 11.58 9.21 25.40
C HIS A 247 12.64 8.78 26.42
N GLU A 248 12.87 7.49 26.65
CA GLU A 248 13.90 6.96 27.54
C GLU A 248 15.33 7.17 27.01
N HIS A 249 15.48 7.44 25.72
CA HIS A 249 16.74 7.66 25.04
C HIS A 249 17.03 9.15 24.73
N GLN A 250 16.31 10.08 25.36
CA GLN A 250 16.47 11.53 25.10
C GLN A 250 17.88 12.06 25.38
N HIS A 251 18.63 11.45 26.31
CA HIS A 251 20.01 11.81 26.63
C HIS A 251 21.07 11.11 25.77
N GLY A 252 20.68 10.20 24.90
CA GLY A 252 21.57 9.45 24.00
C GLY A 252 21.83 10.12 22.66
N ARG A 253 21.39 11.35 22.45
CA ARG A 253 21.82 12.14 21.28
C ARG A 253 23.28 12.55 21.52
N ASP A 254 24.22 11.78 21.00
CA ASP A 254 25.61 12.21 20.91
C ASP A 254 25.67 13.36 19.89
N PRO A 255 25.91 14.60 20.34
CA PRO A 255 26.00 15.75 19.42
C PRO A 255 27.14 15.61 18.40
N SER A 256 28.12 14.72 18.66
CA SER A 256 29.25 14.47 17.77
C SER A 256 28.94 13.49 16.62
N VAL A 257 27.79 12.77 16.67
CA VAL A 257 27.32 11.86 15.63
C VAL A 257 26.44 12.57 14.59
N ILE A 258 26.37 13.90 14.61
CA ILE A 258 25.59 14.73 13.68
C ILE A 258 26.06 14.62 12.21
N GLU A 259 27.23 14.01 11.94
CA GLU A 259 27.80 14.00 10.57
C GLU A 259 27.00 13.21 9.54
N ASN A 260 26.08 12.28 9.93
CA ASN A 260 25.32 11.50 8.95
C ASN A 260 23.80 11.42 9.22
N HIS A 261 23.24 12.21 10.15
CA HIS A 261 21.80 12.17 10.48
C HIS A 261 21.24 10.77 10.81
N MET A 262 22.11 9.83 11.23
CA MET A 262 21.76 8.45 11.57
C MET A 262 21.93 8.20 13.05
N ASN A 263 20.95 7.50 13.67
CA ASN A 263 21.04 7.09 15.06
C ASN A 263 20.52 5.67 15.24
N PHE A 264 21.00 4.95 16.26
CA PHE A 264 20.67 3.56 16.54
C PHE A 264 20.44 3.37 18.04
N PHE A 265 19.35 2.70 18.39
CA PHE A 265 18.91 2.50 19.76
C PHE A 265 18.59 1.03 20.01
N ASN A 266 18.93 0.53 21.18
CA ASN A 266 18.46 -0.76 21.66
C ASN A 266 17.18 -0.52 22.47
N ILE A 267 16.07 -1.05 22.00
CA ILE A 267 14.74 -0.94 22.63
C ILE A 267 14.21 -2.33 22.96
N GLU A 268 13.03 -2.42 23.57
CA GLU A 268 12.45 -3.70 24.01
C GLU A 268 12.35 -4.73 22.89
N ASP A 269 11.91 -4.32 21.69
CA ASP A 269 11.71 -5.20 20.53
C ASP A 269 12.98 -5.41 19.68
N GLY A 270 14.14 -5.00 20.16
CA GLY A 270 15.41 -5.13 19.46
C GLY A 270 16.04 -3.79 19.11
N TRP A 271 16.81 -3.77 18.01
CA TRP A 271 17.45 -2.54 17.56
C TRP A 271 16.59 -1.76 16.60
N LEU A 272 16.50 -0.46 16.86
CA LEU A 272 15.92 0.54 15.99
C LEU A 272 17.05 1.39 15.40
N GLY A 273 16.93 1.72 14.10
CA GLY A 273 17.79 2.69 13.44
C GLY A 273 16.96 3.70 12.67
N TYR A 274 17.38 4.96 12.62
CA TYR A 274 16.76 5.93 11.73
C TYR A 274 17.81 6.77 10.98
N TRP A 275 17.36 7.34 9.86
CA TRP A 275 18.09 8.29 9.03
C TRP A 275 17.13 9.38 8.55
N LEU A 276 17.57 10.63 8.70
CA LEU A 276 16.86 11.82 8.22
C LEU A 276 17.75 12.57 7.24
N ASN A 277 17.23 12.89 6.05
CA ASN A 277 17.89 13.74 5.08
C ASN A 277 16.87 14.52 4.29
N ASP A 278 16.96 15.84 4.33
CA ASP A 278 16.00 16.76 3.71
C ASP A 278 14.53 16.38 4.00
N THR A 279 13.79 15.96 2.99
CA THR A 279 12.39 15.55 3.10
C THR A 279 12.19 14.08 3.50
N TYR A 280 13.25 13.28 3.53
CA TYR A 280 13.17 11.82 3.75
C TYR A 280 13.48 11.42 5.19
N LEU A 281 12.62 10.61 5.77
CA LEU A 281 12.86 9.91 7.02
C LEU A 281 12.75 8.39 6.78
N SER A 282 13.81 7.66 7.13
CA SER A 282 13.79 6.19 7.17
C SER A 282 13.93 5.70 8.60
N VAL A 283 13.12 4.73 9.00
CA VAL A 283 13.21 4.06 10.30
C VAL A 283 13.13 2.55 10.09
N VAL A 284 14.03 1.80 10.71
CA VAL A 284 13.96 0.34 10.75
C VAL A 284 13.77 -0.13 12.18
N PHE A 285 12.86 -1.08 12.37
CA PHE A 285 12.47 -1.66 13.65
C PHE A 285 12.81 -3.15 13.73
N GLU A 286 12.85 -3.69 14.95
CA GLU A 286 12.98 -5.11 15.25
C GLU A 286 14.27 -5.75 14.72
N CYS A 287 15.33 -4.96 14.55
CA CYS A 287 16.60 -5.51 14.10
C CYS A 287 17.23 -6.37 15.21
N PRO A 288 17.77 -7.55 14.87
CA PRO A 288 18.35 -8.46 15.86
C PRO A 288 19.61 -7.90 16.55
N ASN A 289 20.28 -6.94 15.92
CA ASN A 289 21.47 -6.28 16.44
C ASN A 289 21.72 -4.95 15.73
N ARG A 290 22.60 -4.13 16.31
CA ARG A 290 22.99 -2.83 15.77
C ARG A 290 23.54 -2.92 14.34
N ALA A 291 24.36 -3.95 14.05
CA ALA A 291 24.97 -4.11 12.73
C ALA A 291 23.92 -4.32 11.62
N SER A 292 22.87 -5.08 11.90
CA SER A 292 21.73 -5.24 10.98
C SER A 292 21.01 -3.93 10.73
N ALA A 293 20.67 -3.17 11.79
CA ALA A 293 20.03 -1.86 11.65
C ALA A 293 20.90 -0.90 10.84
N GLN A 294 22.21 -0.84 11.12
CA GLN A 294 23.15 0.00 10.40
C GLN A 294 23.29 -0.41 8.93
N THR A 295 23.34 -1.70 8.63
CA THR A 295 23.41 -2.21 7.26
C THR A 295 22.16 -1.79 6.46
N ILE A 296 20.98 -1.94 7.03
CA ILE A 296 19.73 -1.60 6.35
C ILE A 296 19.65 -0.09 6.10
N ILE A 297 19.84 0.72 7.14
CA ILE A 297 19.78 2.19 7.02
C ILE A 297 20.81 2.71 6.02
N ASN A 298 22.06 2.19 6.03
CA ASN A 298 23.10 2.59 5.08
C ASN A 298 22.72 2.27 3.62
N HIS A 299 22.05 1.16 3.35
CA HIS A 299 21.61 0.84 1.99
C HIS A 299 20.47 1.76 1.53
N ILE A 300 19.50 2.02 2.40
CA ILE A 300 18.39 2.91 2.09
C ILE A 300 18.87 4.35 1.84
N SER A 301 19.73 4.87 2.72
CA SER A 301 20.26 6.23 2.60
C SER A 301 21.08 6.43 1.31
N ARG A 302 21.92 5.45 0.93
CA ARG A 302 22.65 5.50 -0.34
C ARG A 302 21.73 5.50 -1.55
N ASN A 303 20.70 4.67 -1.56
CA ASN A 303 19.71 4.63 -2.64
C ASN A 303 18.98 5.97 -2.77
N ALA A 304 18.61 6.60 -1.65
CA ALA A 304 17.94 7.89 -1.65
C ALA A 304 18.85 9.00 -2.22
N VAL A 305 20.07 9.13 -1.71
CA VAL A 305 21.04 10.16 -2.15
C VAL A 305 21.47 9.96 -3.63
N CYS A 306 21.63 8.72 -4.10
CA CYS A 306 21.97 8.46 -5.50
C CYS A 306 20.88 8.91 -6.47
N LYS A 307 19.61 8.68 -6.11
CA LYS A 307 18.48 9.05 -6.97
C LYS A 307 18.20 10.55 -7.01
N GLU A 308 18.40 11.29 -5.90
CA GLU A 308 18.30 12.76 -5.91
C GLU A 308 19.26 13.38 -6.97
N LYS A 309 20.43 12.81 -7.16
CA LYS A 309 21.39 13.28 -8.17
C LYS A 309 20.96 13.00 -9.62
N ASP A 310 20.15 11.99 -9.85
CA ASP A 310 19.64 11.63 -11.18
C ASP A 310 18.45 12.49 -11.59
N TYR A 311 17.67 13.01 -10.64
CA TYR A 311 16.53 13.91 -10.88
C TYR A 311 16.89 15.41 -10.85
N GLY A 312 18.10 15.78 -10.38
CA GLY A 312 18.60 17.15 -10.31
C GLY A 312 19.38 17.59 -11.56
N LYS A 313 19.32 16.81 -12.62
CA LYS A 313 19.83 17.12 -13.97
C LYS A 313 18.63 17.15 -14.95
#